data_bb004ebfb175b0c52d4049acb0ae2188
#
_entry.id   bb004ebfb175b0c52d4049acb0ae2188
#
_cell.length_a   1.000
_cell.length_b   1.000
_cell.length_c   1.000
_cell.angle_alpha   90.00
_cell.angle_beta   90.00
_cell.angle_gamma   90.00
#
_symmetry.space_group_name_H-M   'P 1'
#
loop_
_entity.id
_entity.type
_entity.pdbx_description
1 polymer ?
#
loop_
_entity_poly.entity_id
_entity_poly.type
_entity_poly.pdbx_seq_one_letter_code
_entity_poly.pdbx_strand_id
1 'polypeptide(L)'
;MLQWFSQNEMDQDDQDEEALKFQADFLYFRKNYQEAQNYFKRILQKSRRSKKSSASTPGPLFRDSCESYIRCLVYNPAKRQSELDEALALVKDLILRTNPANLEQMANCYDMLTLIYGEVNQPKRKAAAQISQIKLHPQVSGLWIRLAETFQLMDDQASNTALSCRQQAKRLFKATEKSLPDSYVQACNKQAHHDLFQFNALDYSSVDKNIDGDMKSEVEKDFIDLGSSQLRQRKEKEIEQLASKQIEHPPSWLEDDHSLHEFIQSFIDESCQ
;
A
#
# COMPACT_ATOMS: atom_id res chain seq x y z
N MET A 1 21.57 23.28 23.43
CA MET A 1 21.91 23.14 22.01
C MET A 1 20.65 22.89 21.17
N LEU A 2 19.65 23.79 21.24
CA LEU A 2 18.38 23.73 20.50
C LEU A 2 17.84 25.14 20.14
N GLN A 3 18.75 26.11 19.98
CA GLN A 3 18.38 27.51 19.67
C GLN A 3 18.28 27.83 18.16
N TRP A 4 18.33 26.80 17.30
CA TRP A 4 18.19 26.99 15.86
C TRP A 4 16.75 27.27 15.41
N PHE A 5 15.80 27.03 16.27
CA PHE A 5 14.36 27.26 16.02
C PHE A 5 13.79 28.36 16.93
N SER A 6 14.61 29.33 17.37
CA SER A 6 14.04 30.52 17.98
C SER A 6 13.12 31.17 16.93
N GLN A 7 11.84 31.18 17.26
CA GLN A 7 10.78 31.90 16.57
C GLN A 7 11.16 33.35 16.34
N ASN A 8 11.92 33.61 15.27
CA ASN A 8 11.82 34.89 14.64
C ASN A 8 10.43 34.86 13.99
N GLU A 9 9.56 35.75 14.43
CA GLU A 9 8.33 36.19 13.76
C GLU A 9 8.70 36.86 12.43
N MET A 10 9.42 36.12 11.56
CA MET A 10 9.46 36.44 10.14
C MET A 10 8.04 36.18 9.64
N ASP A 11 7.52 37.15 8.91
CA ASP A 11 6.23 37.07 8.25
C ASP A 11 6.00 35.66 7.72
N GLN A 12 5.04 34.95 8.34
CA GLN A 12 4.85 33.51 8.16
C GLN A 12 4.52 33.13 6.69
N ASP A 13 4.25 34.12 5.86
CA ASP A 13 3.96 33.93 4.42
C ASP A 13 5.22 33.83 3.53
N ASP A 14 6.40 34.29 4.00
CA ASP A 14 7.63 34.31 3.19
C ASP A 14 8.55 33.10 3.40
N GLN A 15 8.20 32.14 4.29
CA GLN A 15 9.01 30.94 4.47
C GLN A 15 9.03 30.09 3.20
N ASP A 16 10.22 29.67 2.80
CA ASP A 16 10.43 28.76 1.67
C ASP A 16 9.67 27.45 1.87
N GLU A 17 9.10 26.87 0.79
CA GLU A 17 8.35 25.60 0.85
C GLU A 17 9.22 24.46 1.38
N GLU A 18 10.53 24.46 1.08
CA GLU A 18 11.48 23.46 1.57
C GLU A 18 11.71 23.59 3.09
N ALA A 19 11.81 24.79 3.61
CA ALA A 19 11.95 25.02 5.05
C ALA A 19 10.69 24.59 5.81
N LEU A 20 9.51 24.90 5.26
CA LEU A 20 8.23 24.41 5.81
C LEU A 20 8.15 22.88 5.79
N LYS A 21 8.61 22.24 4.71
CA LYS A 21 8.65 20.79 4.59
C LYS A 21 9.56 20.16 5.64
N PHE A 22 10.74 20.71 5.84
CA PHE A 22 11.67 20.21 6.85
C PHE A 22 11.08 20.28 8.27
N GLN A 23 10.40 21.38 8.61
CA GLN A 23 9.71 21.52 9.89
C GLN A 23 8.57 20.53 10.05
N ALA A 24 7.77 20.36 8.99
CA ALA A 24 6.67 19.40 8.97
C ALA A 24 7.17 17.98 9.18
N ASP A 25 8.20 17.57 8.46
CA ASP A 25 8.80 16.23 8.57
C ASP A 25 9.40 16.00 9.96
N PHE A 26 10.07 16.97 10.53
CA PHE A 26 10.59 16.89 11.90
C PHE A 26 9.47 16.64 12.92
N LEU A 27 8.37 17.38 12.83
CA LEU A 27 7.21 17.21 13.71
C LEU A 27 6.52 15.85 13.47
N TYR A 28 6.41 15.42 12.23
CA TYR A 28 5.88 14.10 11.85
C TYR A 28 6.71 12.98 12.48
N PHE A 29 8.03 13.04 12.37
CA PHE A 29 8.95 12.09 12.99
C PHE A 29 8.79 12.03 14.52
N ARG A 30 8.52 13.17 15.14
CA ARG A 30 8.23 13.26 16.58
C ARG A 30 6.81 12.85 16.96
N LYS A 31 6.02 12.37 15.99
CA LYS A 31 4.61 12.00 16.15
C LYS A 31 3.71 13.15 16.62
N ASN A 32 4.15 14.40 16.44
CA ASN A 32 3.33 15.59 16.67
C ASN A 32 2.49 15.88 15.41
N TYR A 33 1.54 14.99 15.14
CA TYR A 33 0.79 15.00 13.88
C TYR A 33 -0.07 16.26 13.74
N GLN A 34 -0.59 16.79 14.83
CA GLN A 34 -1.44 17.97 14.81
C GLN A 34 -0.69 19.24 14.36
N GLU A 35 0.52 19.46 14.85
CA GLU A 35 1.34 20.57 14.38
C GLU A 35 1.87 20.32 12.97
N ALA A 36 2.34 19.10 12.66
CA ALA A 36 2.79 18.73 11.33
C ALA A 36 1.73 19.01 10.26
N GLN A 37 0.44 18.73 10.54
CA GLN A 37 -0.70 19.03 9.66
C GLN A 37 -0.73 20.50 9.25
N ASN A 38 -0.48 21.43 10.17
CA ASN A 38 -0.54 22.86 9.89
C ASN A 38 0.53 23.27 8.86
N TYR A 39 1.75 22.74 8.98
CA TYR A 39 2.84 23.00 8.05
C TYR A 39 2.59 22.37 6.68
N PHE A 40 2.21 21.10 6.63
CA PHE A 40 1.88 20.45 5.36
C PHE A 40 0.71 21.15 4.65
N LYS A 41 -0.33 21.55 5.36
CA LYS A 41 -1.46 22.29 4.80
C LYS A 41 -1.02 23.62 4.17
N ARG A 42 -0.09 24.35 4.81
CA ARG A 42 0.49 25.59 4.26
C ARG A 42 1.25 25.33 2.97
N ILE A 43 2.06 24.27 2.91
CA ILE A 43 2.79 23.87 1.69
C ILE A 43 1.81 23.58 0.55
N LEU A 44 0.77 22.78 0.82
CA LEU A 44 -0.25 22.44 -0.18
C LEU A 44 -1.01 23.68 -0.68
N GLN A 45 -1.28 24.64 0.18
CA GLN A 45 -1.93 25.90 -0.19
C GLN A 45 -1.02 26.78 -1.05
N LYS A 46 0.27 26.91 -0.71
CA LYS A 46 1.25 27.66 -1.51
C LYS A 46 1.42 27.04 -2.90
N SER A 47 1.64 25.74 -2.96
CA SER A 47 1.77 25.01 -4.23
C SER A 47 0.54 25.10 -5.13
N ARG A 48 -0.67 25.17 -4.55
CA ARG A 48 -1.90 25.42 -5.34
C ARG A 48 -1.99 26.84 -5.89
N ARG A 49 -1.52 27.83 -5.15
CA ARG A 49 -1.53 29.25 -5.59
C ARG A 49 -0.49 29.52 -6.69
N SER A 50 0.67 28.88 -6.61
CA SER A 50 1.75 29.08 -7.61
C SER A 50 1.42 28.48 -8.98
N LYS A 51 0.58 27.43 -9.02
CA LYS A 51 0.20 26.74 -10.26
C LYS A 51 -1.12 27.26 -10.81
N LYS A 52 -1.06 28.39 -11.56
CA LYS A 52 -2.20 28.91 -12.33
C LYS A 52 -2.62 28.02 -13.53
N SER A 53 -1.89 26.94 -13.82
CA SER A 53 -2.16 26.01 -14.92
C SER A 53 -2.74 24.70 -14.39
N SER A 54 -4.01 24.46 -14.67
CA SER A 54 -4.85 23.38 -14.13
C SER A 54 -4.52 21.95 -14.63
N ALA A 55 -3.54 21.77 -15.49
CA ALA A 55 -3.31 20.49 -16.19
C ALA A 55 -1.95 19.82 -15.89
N SER A 56 -1.10 20.39 -15.02
CA SER A 56 0.20 19.81 -14.76
C SER A 56 0.17 18.77 -13.64
N THR A 57 0.81 17.64 -13.87
CA THR A 57 1.11 16.62 -12.85
C THR A 57 1.70 17.28 -11.61
N PRO A 58 1.24 16.95 -10.39
CA PRO A 58 1.79 17.51 -9.17
C PRO A 58 3.30 17.28 -9.08
N GLY A 59 4.06 18.32 -8.74
CA GLY A 59 5.50 18.19 -8.53
C GLY A 59 5.81 17.26 -7.34
N PRO A 60 7.05 16.72 -7.26
CA PRO A 60 7.44 15.76 -6.21
C PRO A 60 7.18 16.30 -4.80
N LEU A 61 7.55 17.56 -4.53
CA LEU A 61 7.35 18.18 -3.21
C LEU A 61 5.87 18.25 -2.81
N PHE A 62 4.99 18.63 -3.75
CA PHE A 62 3.55 18.67 -3.49
C PHE A 62 3.00 17.29 -3.15
N ARG A 63 3.40 16.28 -3.94
CA ARG A 63 2.94 14.91 -3.76
C ARG A 63 3.38 14.35 -2.41
N ASP A 64 4.66 14.45 -2.11
CA ASP A 64 5.24 13.96 -0.85
C ASP A 64 4.62 14.67 0.37
N SER A 65 4.42 16.00 0.28
CA SER A 65 3.73 16.75 1.32
C SER A 65 2.26 16.36 1.47
N CYS A 66 1.58 16.03 0.37
CA CYS A 66 0.20 15.58 0.40
C CYS A 66 0.09 14.19 1.05
N GLU A 67 0.96 13.25 0.70
CA GLU A 67 1.01 11.93 1.31
C GLU A 67 1.29 12.01 2.82
N SER A 68 2.26 12.83 3.23
CA SER A 68 2.58 13.06 4.64
C SER A 68 1.42 13.74 5.39
N TYR A 69 0.75 14.69 4.75
CA TYR A 69 -0.45 15.34 5.32
C TYR A 69 -1.58 14.34 5.57
N ILE A 70 -1.87 13.49 4.57
CA ILE A 70 -2.88 12.44 4.71
C ILE A 70 -2.54 11.51 5.87
N ARG A 71 -1.28 11.08 6.00
CA ARG A 71 -0.83 10.24 7.12
C ARG A 71 -0.98 10.94 8.46
N CYS A 72 -0.71 12.25 8.53
CA CYS A 72 -0.97 13.04 9.74
C CYS A 72 -2.44 13.05 10.13
N LEU A 73 -3.36 13.25 9.15
CA LEU A 73 -4.80 13.22 9.39
C LEU A 73 -5.26 11.87 9.95
N VAL A 74 -4.68 10.78 9.43
CA VAL A 74 -5.03 9.42 9.86
C VAL A 74 -4.42 9.05 11.22
N TYR A 75 -3.16 9.42 11.48
CA TYR A 75 -2.45 9.03 12.70
C TYR A 75 -2.71 9.95 13.89
N ASN A 76 -3.34 11.11 13.69
CA ASN A 76 -3.71 12.00 14.78
C ASN A 76 -4.68 11.29 15.74
N PRO A 77 -4.34 11.08 17.03
CA PRO A 77 -5.23 10.41 17.97
C PRO A 77 -6.51 11.20 18.25
N ALA A 78 -6.48 12.52 18.06
CA ALA A 78 -7.63 13.41 18.25
C ALA A 78 -8.41 13.66 16.94
N LYS A 79 -8.17 12.84 15.89
CA LYS A 79 -8.81 12.99 14.58
C LYS A 79 -10.32 12.95 14.65
N ARG A 80 -10.94 13.77 13.82
CA ARG A 80 -12.40 13.83 13.62
C ARG A 80 -12.77 13.11 12.33
N GLN A 81 -14.02 12.70 12.21
CA GLN A 81 -14.51 12.11 10.95
C GLN A 81 -14.27 13.03 9.75
N SER A 82 -14.44 14.33 9.89
CA SER A 82 -14.19 15.30 8.82
C SER A 82 -12.73 15.31 8.32
N GLU A 83 -11.76 14.96 9.18
CA GLU A 83 -10.35 14.84 8.79
C GLU A 83 -10.10 13.57 7.97
N LEU A 84 -10.79 12.48 8.31
CA LEU A 84 -10.75 11.25 7.51
C LEU A 84 -11.43 11.44 6.15
N ASP A 85 -12.52 12.20 6.10
CA ASP A 85 -13.20 12.56 4.85
C ASP A 85 -12.30 13.45 3.97
N GLU A 86 -11.59 14.42 4.58
CA GLU A 86 -10.57 15.24 3.90
C GLU A 86 -9.43 14.37 3.35
N ALA A 87 -8.92 13.44 4.16
CA ALA A 87 -7.87 12.51 3.75
C ALA A 87 -8.32 11.66 2.55
N LEU A 88 -9.54 11.14 2.59
CA LEU A 88 -10.11 10.34 1.50
C LEU A 88 -10.25 11.16 0.21
N ALA A 89 -10.74 12.40 0.30
CA ALA A 89 -10.87 13.30 -0.84
C ALA A 89 -9.49 13.60 -1.48
N LEU A 90 -8.46 13.81 -0.66
CA LEU A 90 -7.10 14.07 -1.12
C LEU A 90 -6.49 12.84 -1.83
N VAL A 91 -6.69 11.63 -1.30
CA VAL A 91 -6.20 10.42 -1.97
C VAL A 91 -6.90 10.21 -3.30
N LYS A 92 -8.22 10.43 -3.38
CA LYS A 92 -8.97 10.36 -4.65
C LYS A 92 -8.42 11.37 -5.67
N ASP A 93 -8.15 12.61 -5.27
CA ASP A 93 -7.52 13.62 -6.13
C ASP A 93 -6.11 13.20 -6.59
N LEU A 94 -5.31 12.59 -5.70
CA LEU A 94 -4.00 12.06 -6.05
C LEU A 94 -4.10 10.92 -7.08
N ILE A 95 -5.04 9.99 -6.92
CA ILE A 95 -5.28 8.91 -7.88
C ILE A 95 -5.59 9.51 -9.25
N LEU A 96 -6.55 10.43 -9.34
CA LEU A 96 -6.96 11.08 -10.58
C LEU A 96 -5.81 11.78 -11.32
N ARG A 97 -4.84 12.32 -10.58
CA ARG A 97 -3.67 13.04 -11.13
C ARG A 97 -2.44 12.17 -11.35
N THR A 98 -2.47 10.94 -10.87
CA THR A 98 -1.34 10.01 -11.02
C THR A 98 -1.40 9.35 -12.39
N ASN A 99 -0.27 9.32 -13.07
CA ASN A 99 -0.17 8.52 -14.29
C ASN A 99 -0.35 7.03 -13.94
N PRO A 100 -1.33 6.32 -14.51
CA PRO A 100 -1.57 4.90 -14.24
C PRO A 100 -0.35 4.00 -14.50
N ALA A 101 0.54 4.41 -15.41
CA ALA A 101 1.80 3.71 -15.67
C ALA A 101 2.83 3.84 -14.53
N ASN A 102 2.65 4.77 -13.60
CA ASN A 102 3.51 4.90 -12.43
C ASN A 102 2.99 4.00 -11.29
N LEU A 103 3.36 2.71 -11.36
CA LEU A 103 2.86 1.67 -10.46
C LEU A 103 3.20 1.95 -8.99
N GLU A 104 4.38 2.51 -8.71
CA GLU A 104 4.81 2.85 -7.36
C GLU A 104 3.93 3.94 -6.74
N GLN A 105 3.67 5.01 -7.50
CA GLN A 105 2.79 6.07 -7.05
C GLN A 105 1.34 5.60 -6.86
N MET A 106 0.86 4.73 -7.73
CA MET A 106 -0.46 4.12 -7.58
C MET A 106 -0.53 3.23 -6.34
N ALA A 107 0.50 2.40 -6.10
CA ALA A 107 0.58 1.56 -4.91
C ALA A 107 0.56 2.38 -3.62
N ASN A 108 1.27 3.52 -3.58
CA ASN A 108 1.24 4.45 -2.44
C ASN A 108 -0.18 5.03 -2.21
N CYS A 109 -0.91 5.37 -3.27
CA CYS A 109 -2.30 5.82 -3.14
C CYS A 109 -3.19 4.73 -2.54
N TYR A 110 -3.06 3.48 -2.98
CA TYR A 110 -3.82 2.37 -2.42
C TYR A 110 -3.41 2.04 -0.98
N ASP A 111 -2.14 2.22 -0.61
CA ASP A 111 -1.70 2.09 0.79
C ASP A 111 -2.39 3.12 1.69
N MET A 112 -2.47 4.37 1.25
CA MET A 112 -3.19 5.42 1.98
C MET A 112 -4.69 5.11 2.09
N LEU A 113 -5.34 4.61 1.02
CA LEU A 113 -6.73 4.15 1.09
C LEU A 113 -6.91 3.02 2.10
N THR A 114 -5.98 2.07 2.13
CA THR A 114 -6.00 0.96 3.09
C THR A 114 -5.95 1.46 4.54
N LEU A 115 -5.12 2.47 4.82
CA LEU A 115 -5.04 3.12 6.13
C LEU A 115 -6.35 3.82 6.49
N ILE A 116 -6.88 4.67 5.59
CA ILE A 116 -8.11 5.42 5.84
C ILE A 116 -9.30 4.48 6.05
N TYR A 117 -9.50 3.50 5.17
CA TYR A 117 -10.60 2.54 5.31
C TYR A 117 -10.48 1.65 6.53
N GLY A 118 -9.26 1.41 7.02
CA GLY A 118 -9.03 0.77 8.31
C GLY A 118 -9.58 1.60 9.47
N GLU A 119 -9.31 2.90 9.47
CA GLU A 119 -9.76 3.82 10.53
C GLU A 119 -11.28 4.08 10.52
N VAL A 120 -11.89 4.14 9.34
CA VAL A 120 -13.36 4.29 9.21
C VAL A 120 -14.12 2.97 9.33
N ASN A 121 -13.42 1.87 9.65
CA ASN A 121 -13.99 0.53 9.80
C ASN A 121 -14.82 0.08 8.58
N GLN A 122 -14.27 0.26 7.38
CA GLN A 122 -14.83 -0.20 6.11
C GLN A 122 -14.02 -1.36 5.52
N PRO A 123 -14.13 -2.60 6.04
CA PRO A 123 -13.25 -3.70 5.69
C PRO A 123 -13.36 -4.12 4.21
N LYS A 124 -14.54 -4.02 3.58
CA LYS A 124 -14.70 -4.31 2.15
C LYS A 124 -13.89 -3.34 1.28
N ARG A 125 -13.97 -2.04 1.52
CA ARG A 125 -13.20 -1.04 0.78
C ARG A 125 -11.70 -1.14 1.08
N LYS A 126 -11.34 -1.49 2.32
CA LYS A 126 -9.96 -1.81 2.70
C LYS A 126 -9.43 -3.00 1.90
N ALA A 127 -10.20 -4.09 1.79
CA ALA A 127 -9.82 -5.26 1.00
C ALA A 127 -9.63 -4.90 -0.48
N ALA A 128 -10.52 -4.12 -1.08
CA ALA A 128 -10.39 -3.68 -2.47
C ALA A 128 -9.11 -2.85 -2.72
N ALA A 129 -8.75 -1.96 -1.79
CA ALA A 129 -7.51 -1.21 -1.88
C ALA A 129 -6.28 -2.12 -1.79
N GLN A 130 -6.29 -3.12 -0.89
CA GLN A 130 -5.23 -4.12 -0.76
C GLN A 130 -5.13 -5.03 -2.00
N ILE A 131 -6.25 -5.47 -2.57
CA ILE A 131 -6.29 -6.22 -3.83
C ILE A 131 -5.66 -5.39 -4.95
N SER A 132 -5.98 -4.11 -5.04
CA SER A 132 -5.38 -3.21 -6.02
C SER A 132 -3.87 -3.09 -5.85
N GLN A 133 -3.35 -3.03 -4.61
CA GLN A 133 -1.91 -3.08 -4.33
C GLN A 133 -1.29 -4.42 -4.79
N ILE A 134 -1.94 -5.54 -4.50
CA ILE A 134 -1.47 -6.88 -4.89
C ILE A 134 -1.42 -6.99 -6.42
N LYS A 135 -2.42 -6.48 -7.15
CA LYS A 135 -2.40 -6.47 -8.62
C LYS A 135 -1.21 -5.69 -9.19
N LEU A 136 -0.73 -4.65 -8.48
CA LEU A 136 0.48 -3.91 -8.86
C LEU A 136 1.78 -4.63 -8.43
N HIS A 137 1.76 -5.26 -7.26
CA HIS A 137 2.94 -5.89 -6.65
C HIS A 137 2.63 -7.31 -6.13
N PRO A 138 2.32 -8.26 -7.03
CA PRO A 138 1.87 -9.61 -6.63
C PRO A 138 2.93 -10.42 -5.88
N GLN A 139 4.21 -10.03 -6.01
CA GLN A 139 5.34 -10.73 -5.38
C GLN A 139 5.57 -10.33 -3.91
N VAL A 140 4.85 -9.33 -3.40
CA VAL A 140 5.05 -8.83 -2.03
C VAL A 140 4.19 -9.64 -1.07
N SER A 141 4.78 -10.62 -0.40
CA SER A 141 4.10 -11.53 0.53
C SER A 141 3.36 -10.81 1.66
N GLY A 142 3.91 -9.70 2.18
CA GLY A 142 3.27 -8.89 3.22
C GLY A 142 1.92 -8.30 2.82
N LEU A 143 1.66 -8.07 1.52
CA LEU A 143 0.37 -7.60 1.03
C LEU A 143 -0.70 -8.70 1.18
N TRP A 144 -0.35 -9.93 0.84
CA TRP A 144 -1.23 -11.10 0.97
C TRP A 144 -1.60 -11.39 2.42
N ILE A 145 -0.66 -11.19 3.37
CA ILE A 145 -0.93 -11.33 4.81
C ILE A 145 -1.94 -10.29 5.25
N ARG A 146 -1.70 -9.01 4.95
CA ARG A 146 -2.61 -7.92 5.32
C ARG A 146 -4.00 -8.11 4.74
N LEU A 147 -4.11 -8.65 3.53
CA LEU A 147 -5.39 -8.97 2.91
C LEU A 147 -6.09 -10.12 3.64
N ALA A 148 -5.36 -11.17 4.01
CA ALA A 148 -5.89 -12.29 4.79
C ALA A 148 -6.46 -11.82 6.13
N GLU A 149 -5.75 -10.94 6.85
CA GLU A 149 -6.22 -10.32 8.08
C GLU A 149 -7.51 -9.52 7.87
N THR A 150 -7.60 -8.80 6.75
CA THR A 150 -8.80 -8.02 6.43
C THR A 150 -9.99 -8.92 6.13
N PHE A 151 -9.81 -10.01 5.39
CA PHE A 151 -10.88 -10.99 5.13
C PHE A 151 -11.38 -11.67 6.40
N GLN A 152 -10.51 -11.93 7.38
CA GLN A 152 -10.94 -12.48 8.68
C GLN A 152 -11.86 -11.54 9.47
N LEU A 153 -11.79 -10.23 9.22
CA LEU A 153 -12.67 -9.25 9.85
C LEU A 153 -14.02 -9.10 9.14
N MET A 154 -14.18 -9.74 7.97
CA MET A 154 -15.38 -9.51 7.15
C MET A 154 -16.51 -10.45 7.47
N ASP A 155 -16.34 -11.77 7.37
CA ASP A 155 -17.38 -12.78 7.63
C ASP A 155 -16.79 -14.20 7.61
N ASP A 156 -17.52 -15.19 8.15
CA ASP A 156 -17.10 -16.60 8.17
C ASP A 156 -16.88 -17.18 6.75
N GLN A 157 -17.61 -16.70 5.73
CA GLN A 157 -17.42 -17.14 4.34
C GLN A 157 -16.08 -16.66 3.77
N ALA A 158 -15.51 -15.56 4.29
CA ALA A 158 -14.22 -15.04 3.89
C ALA A 158 -13.02 -15.84 4.49
N SER A 159 -13.27 -16.78 5.40
CA SER A 159 -12.25 -17.61 6.03
C SER A 159 -11.44 -18.43 5.03
N ASN A 160 -12.08 -19.02 4.02
CA ASN A 160 -11.41 -19.80 2.97
C ASN A 160 -10.51 -18.89 2.10
N THR A 161 -10.98 -17.69 1.78
CA THR A 161 -10.20 -16.70 1.02
C THR A 161 -9.00 -16.20 1.83
N ALA A 162 -9.19 -15.96 3.13
CA ALA A 162 -8.11 -15.61 4.02
C ALA A 162 -7.04 -16.72 4.08
N LEU A 163 -7.45 -17.98 4.10
CA LEU A 163 -6.53 -19.13 4.07
C LEU A 163 -5.76 -19.19 2.74
N SER A 164 -6.43 -19.01 1.60
CA SER A 164 -5.79 -18.96 0.27
C SER A 164 -4.76 -17.84 0.19
N CYS A 165 -5.07 -16.64 0.69
CA CYS A 165 -4.13 -15.53 0.76
C CYS A 165 -2.90 -15.86 1.60
N ARG A 166 -3.06 -16.53 2.75
CA ARG A 166 -1.94 -16.97 3.60
C ARG A 166 -1.08 -18.03 2.92
N GLN A 167 -1.70 -18.97 2.22
CA GLN A 167 -0.96 -19.98 1.45
C GLN A 167 -0.11 -19.32 0.35
N GLN A 168 -0.67 -18.34 -0.35
CA GLN A 168 0.08 -17.59 -1.35
C GLN A 168 1.24 -16.79 -0.72
N ALA A 169 1.03 -16.12 0.40
CA ALA A 169 2.10 -15.47 1.15
C ALA A 169 3.22 -16.45 1.52
N LYS A 170 2.87 -17.65 2.02
CA LYS A 170 3.83 -18.72 2.38
C LYS A 170 4.64 -19.19 1.16
N ARG A 171 4.00 -19.36 0.00
CA ARG A 171 4.69 -19.72 -1.25
C ARG A 171 5.70 -18.66 -1.66
N LEU A 172 5.31 -17.38 -1.62
CA LEU A 172 6.20 -16.26 -1.95
C LEU A 172 7.39 -16.16 -0.98
N PHE A 173 7.16 -16.36 0.32
CA PHE A 173 8.25 -16.40 1.30
C PHE A 173 9.25 -17.50 0.99
N LYS A 174 8.78 -18.73 0.74
CA LYS A 174 9.66 -19.86 0.41
C LYS A 174 10.47 -19.59 -0.88
N ALA A 175 9.84 -18.94 -1.87
CA ALA A 175 10.53 -18.57 -3.11
C ALA A 175 11.61 -17.50 -2.86
N THR A 176 11.33 -16.53 -2.01
CA THR A 176 12.26 -15.44 -1.68
C THR A 176 13.42 -15.94 -0.80
N GLU A 177 13.15 -16.85 0.16
CA GLU A 177 14.17 -17.42 1.04
C GLU A 177 15.28 -18.14 0.27
N LYS A 178 14.93 -18.80 -0.83
CA LYS A 178 15.89 -19.48 -1.70
C LYS A 178 16.78 -18.52 -2.51
N SER A 179 16.35 -17.29 -2.73
CA SER A 179 17.00 -16.33 -3.63
C SER A 179 17.92 -15.31 -2.93
N LEU A 180 17.92 -15.26 -1.59
CA LEU A 180 18.61 -14.21 -0.84
C LEU A 180 19.73 -14.79 0.03
N PRO A 181 21.00 -14.50 -0.29
CA PRO A 181 22.16 -15.02 0.47
C PRO A 181 22.48 -14.22 1.75
N ASP A 182 21.72 -13.17 2.07
CA ASP A 182 22.10 -12.22 3.12
C ASP A 182 21.47 -12.55 4.48
N SER A 183 22.32 -12.62 5.52
CA SER A 183 21.95 -12.92 6.90
C SER A 183 20.94 -11.92 7.50
N TYR A 184 20.96 -10.66 7.05
CA TYR A 184 20.01 -9.63 7.50
C TYR A 184 18.59 -9.88 6.96
N VAL A 185 18.48 -10.22 5.68
CA VAL A 185 17.19 -10.55 5.06
C VAL A 185 16.63 -11.83 5.63
N GLN A 186 17.49 -12.80 5.94
CA GLN A 186 17.08 -14.01 6.65
C GLN A 186 16.57 -13.72 8.06
N ALA A 187 17.16 -12.76 8.78
CA ALA A 187 16.69 -12.37 10.11
C ALA A 187 15.32 -11.64 10.03
N CYS A 188 15.14 -10.73 9.08
CA CYS A 188 13.86 -10.06 8.85
C CYS A 188 12.77 -11.04 8.39
N ASN A 189 13.11 -11.97 7.51
CA ASN A 189 12.19 -13.00 7.06
C ASN A 189 11.85 -14.01 8.18
N LYS A 190 12.77 -14.34 9.08
CA LYS A 190 12.49 -15.21 10.23
C LYS A 190 11.45 -14.60 11.16
N GLN A 191 11.51 -13.30 11.42
CA GLN A 191 10.51 -12.62 12.24
C GLN A 191 9.15 -12.62 11.56
N ALA A 192 9.09 -12.22 10.29
CA ALA A 192 7.86 -12.26 9.50
C ALA A 192 7.31 -13.69 9.34
N HIS A 193 8.19 -14.68 9.24
CA HIS A 193 7.83 -16.09 9.19
C HIS A 193 7.32 -16.58 10.55
N HIS A 194 7.94 -16.15 11.65
CA HIS A 194 7.48 -16.45 13.00
C HIS A 194 6.08 -15.89 13.26
N ASP A 195 5.85 -14.64 12.88
CA ASP A 195 4.54 -14.00 13.00
C ASP A 195 3.46 -14.72 12.17
N LEU A 196 3.80 -15.20 10.98
CA LEU A 196 2.94 -16.06 10.16
C LEU A 196 2.66 -17.43 10.81
N PHE A 197 3.64 -18.02 11.50
CA PHE A 197 3.48 -19.34 12.12
C PHE A 197 2.77 -19.30 13.45
N GLN A 198 2.90 -18.24 14.25
CA GLN A 198 2.14 -18.12 15.50
C GLN A 198 0.63 -18.09 15.25
N PHE A 199 0.18 -17.50 14.14
CA PHE A 199 -1.23 -17.55 13.74
C PHE A 199 -1.69 -18.95 13.27
N ASN A 200 -0.78 -19.77 12.77
CA ASN A 200 -1.08 -21.12 12.27
C ASN A 200 -1.29 -22.17 13.37
N ALA A 201 -0.83 -21.94 14.58
CA ALA A 201 -0.93 -22.92 15.68
C ALA A 201 -2.38 -23.14 16.16
N LEU A 202 -3.31 -22.28 15.80
CA LEU A 202 -4.72 -22.39 16.21
C LEU A 202 -5.62 -23.14 15.22
N ASP A 203 -5.24 -23.28 13.92
CA ASP A 203 -6.16 -23.79 12.88
C ASP A 203 -5.73 -25.08 12.16
N TYR A 204 -4.53 -25.62 12.40
CA TYR A 204 -3.94 -26.68 11.52
C TYR A 204 -4.15 -28.12 11.95
N SER A 205 -5.00 -28.40 12.93
CA SER A 205 -5.19 -29.80 13.35
C SER A 205 -6.04 -30.68 12.41
N SER A 206 -6.67 -30.10 11.38
CA SER A 206 -7.66 -30.85 10.55
C SER A 206 -7.43 -30.92 9.04
N VAL A 207 -6.53 -30.12 8.42
CA VAL A 207 -6.50 -29.99 6.95
C VAL A 207 -5.22 -30.53 6.27
N ASP A 208 -4.13 -30.75 6.99
CA ASP A 208 -2.78 -30.94 6.40
C ASP A 208 -2.45 -32.37 5.91
N LYS A 209 -3.40 -33.30 5.79
CA LYS A 209 -3.08 -34.69 5.40
C LYS A 209 -3.10 -35.03 3.90
N ASN A 210 -3.56 -34.13 3.02
CA ASN A 210 -3.80 -34.50 1.62
C ASN A 210 -3.09 -33.68 0.53
N ILE A 211 -2.17 -32.75 0.84
CA ILE A 211 -1.63 -31.82 -0.18
C ILE A 211 -0.13 -32.07 -0.52
N ASP A 212 0.57 -32.98 0.14
CA ASP A 212 2.03 -33.15 -0.03
C ASP A 212 2.47 -34.00 -1.24
N GLY A 213 1.56 -34.48 -2.09
CA GLY A 213 1.89 -35.56 -3.08
C GLY A 213 2.47 -35.08 -4.41
N ASP A 214 1.88 -34.09 -5.10
CA ASP A 214 2.06 -34.00 -6.57
C ASP A 214 2.52 -32.67 -7.16
N MET A 215 2.78 -31.61 -6.40
CA MET A 215 3.17 -30.31 -6.96
C MET A 215 4.66 -29.94 -6.94
N LYS A 216 5.54 -30.88 -6.59
CA LYS A 216 7.00 -30.60 -6.49
C LYS A 216 7.77 -30.52 -7.81
N SER A 217 7.23 -30.99 -8.92
CA SER A 217 8.04 -31.23 -10.12
C SER A 217 8.03 -30.14 -11.19
N GLU A 218 7.01 -29.31 -11.31
CA GLU A 218 6.93 -28.37 -12.45
C GLU A 218 7.47 -26.96 -12.14
N VAL A 219 7.30 -26.46 -10.94
CA VAL A 219 7.74 -25.09 -10.60
C VAL A 219 9.27 -24.98 -10.40
N GLU A 220 9.96 -26.07 -10.04
CA GLU A 220 11.43 -26.07 -9.83
C GLU A 220 12.24 -26.05 -11.13
N LYS A 221 11.70 -26.54 -12.24
CA LYS A 221 12.45 -26.59 -13.52
C LYS A 221 12.53 -25.24 -14.23
N ASP A 222 11.52 -24.39 -14.12
CA ASP A 222 11.48 -23.11 -14.84
C ASP A 222 12.35 -21.99 -14.23
N PHE A 223 12.80 -22.16 -12.99
CA PHE A 223 13.54 -21.11 -12.27
C PHE A 223 15.06 -21.19 -12.37
N ILE A 224 15.62 -22.35 -12.75
CA ILE A 224 17.07 -22.60 -12.69
C ILE A 224 17.80 -22.20 -13.97
N ASP A 225 17.10 -22.07 -15.10
CA ASP A 225 17.75 -21.98 -16.43
C ASP A 225 17.72 -20.59 -17.10
N LEU A 226 17.15 -19.58 -16.45
CA LEU A 226 17.04 -18.24 -17.01
C LEU A 226 18.13 -17.32 -16.47
N GLY A 227 19.16 -17.07 -17.27
CA GLY A 227 20.18 -16.05 -17.00
C GLY A 227 19.55 -14.67 -16.71
N SER A 228 20.21 -13.89 -15.86
CA SER A 228 19.74 -12.60 -15.30
C SER A 228 19.20 -11.58 -16.35
N SER A 229 19.63 -11.68 -17.60
CA SER A 229 19.14 -10.84 -18.73
C SER A 229 17.75 -11.23 -19.22
N GLN A 230 17.43 -12.51 -19.25
CA GLN A 230 16.11 -13.00 -19.69
C GLN A 230 15.05 -12.76 -18.61
N LEU A 231 15.42 -12.81 -17.33
CA LEU A 231 14.55 -12.44 -16.20
C LEU A 231 14.18 -10.95 -16.23
N ARG A 232 15.11 -10.06 -16.63
CA ARG A 232 14.82 -8.64 -16.84
C ARG A 232 13.85 -8.41 -17.99
N GLN A 233 14.09 -9.04 -19.15
CA GLN A 233 13.22 -8.92 -20.32
C GLN A 233 11.82 -9.51 -20.08
N ARG A 234 11.71 -10.58 -19.30
CA ARG A 234 10.42 -11.15 -18.92
C ARG A 234 9.65 -10.24 -17.97
N LYS A 235 10.34 -9.63 -16.98
CA LYS A 235 9.75 -8.60 -16.10
C LYS A 235 9.32 -7.34 -16.85
N GLU A 236 10.12 -6.86 -17.79
CA GLU A 236 9.76 -5.73 -18.64
C GLU A 236 8.52 -6.02 -19.50
N LYS A 237 8.42 -7.21 -20.10
CA LYS A 237 7.21 -7.64 -20.84
C LYS A 237 6.00 -7.84 -19.92
N GLU A 238 6.17 -8.36 -18.73
CA GLU A 238 5.08 -8.45 -17.74
C GLU A 238 4.61 -7.06 -17.29
N ILE A 239 5.54 -6.13 -17.08
CA ILE A 239 5.22 -4.72 -16.77
C ILE A 239 4.50 -4.05 -17.95
N GLU A 240 4.94 -4.27 -19.20
CA GLU A 240 4.24 -3.80 -20.39
C GLU A 240 2.85 -4.44 -20.56
N GLN A 241 2.71 -5.73 -20.27
CA GLN A 241 1.41 -6.41 -20.31
C GLN A 241 0.48 -5.97 -19.18
N LEU A 242 1.02 -5.65 -17.98
CA LEU A 242 0.26 -5.06 -16.88
C LEU A 242 -0.12 -3.61 -17.19
N ALA A 243 0.75 -2.84 -17.82
CA ALA A 243 0.46 -1.48 -18.26
C ALA A 243 -0.53 -1.43 -19.45
N SER A 244 -0.56 -2.48 -20.28
CA SER A 244 -1.53 -2.61 -21.38
C SER A 244 -2.88 -3.19 -20.96
N LYS A 245 -2.95 -3.92 -19.82
CA LYS A 245 -4.23 -4.20 -19.18
C LYS A 245 -4.74 -2.87 -18.66
N GLN A 246 -5.79 -2.34 -19.29
CA GLN A 246 -6.46 -1.11 -18.89
C GLN A 246 -6.78 -1.19 -17.38
N ILE A 247 -5.87 -0.66 -16.56
CA ILE A 247 -6.17 -0.40 -15.16
C ILE A 247 -7.22 0.70 -15.23
N GLU A 248 -8.44 0.33 -14.89
CA GLU A 248 -9.55 1.29 -14.82
C GLU A 248 -9.13 2.46 -13.93
N HIS A 249 -9.18 3.68 -14.46
CA HIS A 249 -8.65 4.84 -13.78
C HIS A 249 -9.61 6.03 -13.85
N PRO A 250 -10.18 6.46 -12.72
CA PRO A 250 -10.12 5.84 -11.39
C PRO A 250 -10.89 4.50 -11.35
N PRO A 251 -10.51 3.57 -10.44
CA PRO A 251 -11.22 2.30 -10.37
C PRO A 251 -12.67 2.51 -9.92
N SER A 252 -13.63 1.86 -10.61
CA SER A 252 -15.08 1.99 -10.37
C SER A 252 -15.47 1.64 -8.92
N TRP A 253 -14.81 0.67 -8.30
CA TRP A 253 -15.06 0.28 -6.90
C TRP A 253 -14.81 1.41 -5.89
N LEU A 254 -14.14 2.48 -6.29
CA LEU A 254 -13.84 3.60 -5.41
C LEU A 254 -15.10 4.45 -5.10
N GLU A 255 -16.06 4.41 -6.00
CA GLU A 255 -17.26 5.27 -5.90
C GLU A 255 -18.56 4.47 -5.73
N ASP A 256 -18.63 3.26 -6.28
CA ASP A 256 -19.84 2.44 -6.34
C ASP A 256 -19.70 1.13 -5.56
N ASP A 257 -20.68 0.82 -4.69
CA ASP A 257 -20.68 -0.39 -3.85
C ASP A 257 -20.97 -1.67 -4.65
N HIS A 258 -21.69 -1.57 -5.78
CA HIS A 258 -21.93 -2.73 -6.64
C HIS A 258 -20.63 -3.16 -7.34
N SER A 259 -19.93 -2.22 -7.95
CA SER A 259 -18.61 -2.43 -8.56
C SER A 259 -17.58 -2.91 -7.53
N LEU A 260 -17.69 -2.45 -6.27
CA LEU A 260 -16.87 -2.94 -5.17
C LEU A 260 -17.08 -4.43 -4.91
N HIS A 261 -18.33 -4.87 -4.88
CA HIS A 261 -18.66 -6.27 -4.64
C HIS A 261 -18.15 -7.15 -5.78
N GLU A 262 -18.41 -6.77 -7.03
CA GLU A 262 -17.93 -7.49 -8.22
C GLU A 262 -16.40 -7.58 -8.27
N PHE A 263 -15.70 -6.50 -7.94
CA PHE A 263 -14.25 -6.47 -7.93
C PHE A 263 -13.64 -7.45 -6.91
N ILE A 264 -14.20 -7.49 -5.69
CA ILE A 264 -13.76 -8.42 -4.65
C ILE A 264 -14.07 -9.87 -5.06
N GLN A 265 -15.28 -10.13 -5.59
CA GLN A 265 -15.70 -11.47 -5.99
C GLN A 265 -14.83 -12.01 -7.14
N SER A 266 -14.56 -11.19 -8.17
CA SER A 266 -13.64 -11.57 -9.26
C SER A 266 -12.28 -11.98 -8.74
N PHE A 267 -11.72 -11.25 -7.77
CA PHE A 267 -10.44 -11.61 -7.16
C PHE A 267 -10.51 -12.94 -6.40
N ILE A 268 -11.60 -13.18 -5.67
CA ILE A 268 -11.81 -14.44 -4.94
C ILE A 268 -11.85 -15.61 -5.92
N ASP A 269 -12.61 -15.49 -6.99
CA ASP A 269 -12.76 -16.52 -8.01
C ASP A 269 -11.45 -16.84 -8.73
N GLU A 270 -10.62 -15.78 -9.03
CA GLU A 270 -9.29 -15.93 -9.61
C GLU A 270 -8.28 -16.58 -8.65
N SER A 271 -8.42 -16.34 -7.36
CA SER A 271 -7.46 -16.82 -6.34
C SER A 271 -7.73 -18.25 -5.87
N CYS A 272 -8.93 -18.79 -6.14
CA CYS A 272 -9.35 -20.14 -5.77
C CYS A 272 -9.12 -21.18 -6.89
N GLN A 273 -8.67 -20.76 -8.08
CA GLN A 273 -8.24 -21.63 -9.19
C GLN A 273 -6.75 -21.95 -9.06
#